data_fafc582bfe0ddbd8f1940b1b613a306a
#
_entry.id   fafc582bfe0ddbd8f1940b1b613a306a
#
_cell.length_a   1.000
_cell.length_b   1.000
_cell.length_c   1.000
_cell.angle_alpha   90.00
_cell.angle_beta   90.00
_cell.angle_gamma   90.00
#
_symmetry.space_group_name_H-M   'P 1'
#
loop_
_entity.id
_entity.type
_entity.pdbx_description
1 polymer ?
#
loop_
_entity_poly.entity_id
_entity_poly.type
_entity_poly.pdbx_seq_one_letter_code
_entity_poly.pdbx_strand_id
1 'polypeptide(L)'
;VIAAGGAVARNPAGREIVFARKVTLTAAGRAHPMFAGKPAMFDAPCIHFDEVTGLPPGATLLCSNQHSQVQGAAFRLGQSEVWGVQYHPEFDLKHLGDILRVFGDAMIEEGFFRDDAERWEYGRALIRLAAEPGQWSIAWRLGINDEIVKDELRNAEVINWVRNCVLI
;
A
#
# COMPACT_ATOMS: atom_id res chain seq x y z
N VAL A 1 7.92 8.37 11.62
CA VAL A 1 7.92 9.74 11.09
C VAL A 1 7.97 10.74 12.24
N ILE A 2 6.97 10.77 13.14
CA ILE A 2 6.88 11.75 14.26
C ILE A 2 8.14 11.74 15.14
N ALA A 3 8.59 10.56 15.56
CA ALA A 3 9.79 10.41 16.39
C ALA A 3 11.08 10.95 15.75
N ALA A 4 11.10 11.09 14.43
CA ALA A 4 12.20 11.66 13.67
C ALA A 4 12.02 13.16 13.33
N GLY A 5 10.99 13.81 13.87
CA GLY A 5 10.69 15.22 13.65
C GLY A 5 9.84 15.54 12.42
N GLY A 6 9.18 14.55 11.86
CA GLY A 6 8.17 14.74 10.83
C GLY A 6 6.77 14.99 11.40
N ALA A 7 5.78 15.16 10.53
CA ALA A 7 4.40 15.44 10.89
C ALA A 7 3.43 14.46 10.23
N VAL A 8 2.37 14.12 10.96
CA VAL A 8 1.28 13.25 10.51
C VAL A 8 -0.04 13.93 10.89
N ALA A 9 -1.03 13.89 10.01
CA ALA A 9 -2.37 14.38 10.26
C ALA A 9 -3.39 13.49 9.56
N ARG A 10 -4.65 13.63 9.94
CA ARG A 10 -5.75 12.98 9.25
C ARG A 10 -5.83 13.49 7.80
N ASN A 11 -5.93 12.57 6.85
CA ASN A 11 -6.07 12.94 5.44
C ASN A 11 -7.46 13.57 5.21
N PRO A 12 -7.54 14.78 4.64
CA PRO A 12 -8.81 15.45 4.36
C PRO A 12 -9.65 14.71 3.30
N ALA A 13 -9.03 13.90 2.46
CA ALA A 13 -9.71 13.05 1.48
C ALA A 13 -10.36 11.79 2.11
N GLY A 14 -10.17 11.59 3.44
CA GLY A 14 -10.70 10.44 4.15
C GLY A 14 -9.75 9.23 4.14
N ARG A 15 -10.32 8.05 4.19
CA ARG A 15 -9.59 6.78 4.22
C ARG A 15 -9.11 6.37 2.83
N GLU A 16 -7.87 5.90 2.71
CA GLU A 16 -7.43 5.09 1.58
C GLU A 16 -7.50 3.62 1.99
N ILE A 17 -8.27 2.81 1.25
CA ILE A 17 -8.53 1.44 1.67
C ILE A 17 -8.62 0.49 0.49
N VAL A 18 -8.36 -0.77 0.74
CA VAL A 18 -8.20 -1.89 -0.15
C VAL A 18 -6.95 -1.72 -1.02
N PHE A 19 -6.88 -0.67 -1.85
CA PHE A 19 -5.73 -0.42 -2.71
C PHE A 19 -5.33 1.06 -2.74
N ALA A 20 -4.06 1.33 -2.46
CA ALA A 20 -3.37 2.55 -2.88
C ALA A 20 -3.13 2.47 -4.38
N ARG A 21 -3.88 3.27 -5.13
CA ARG A 21 -3.84 3.23 -6.60
C ARG A 21 -2.77 4.17 -7.15
N LYS A 22 -2.10 3.71 -8.21
CA LYS A 22 -1.13 4.50 -8.98
C LYS A 22 -0.04 5.13 -8.10
N VAL A 23 0.48 4.35 -7.14
CA VAL A 23 1.66 4.76 -6.38
C VAL A 23 2.81 4.94 -7.37
N THR A 24 3.32 6.16 -7.46
CA THR A 24 4.31 6.57 -8.46
C THR A 24 5.65 6.85 -7.80
N LEU A 25 6.69 6.18 -8.27
CA LEU A 25 8.06 6.37 -7.79
C LEU A 25 8.62 7.72 -8.25
N THR A 26 9.23 8.46 -7.32
CA THR A 26 10.07 9.63 -7.65
C THR A 26 11.35 9.16 -8.35
N ALA A 27 12.17 10.11 -8.83
CA ALA A 27 13.49 9.78 -9.36
C ALA A 27 14.37 9.07 -8.30
N ALA A 28 14.30 9.56 -7.05
CA ALA A 28 14.97 8.93 -5.92
C ALA A 28 14.41 7.53 -5.62
N GLY A 29 13.08 7.36 -5.66
CA GLY A 29 12.43 6.07 -5.47
C GLY A 29 12.86 5.03 -6.50
N ARG A 30 12.96 5.40 -7.78
CA ARG A 30 13.44 4.51 -8.84
C ARG A 30 14.89 4.07 -8.65
N ALA A 31 15.72 4.90 -8.01
CA ALA A 31 17.11 4.59 -7.72
C ALA A 31 17.30 3.88 -6.38
N HIS A 32 16.26 3.85 -5.53
CA HIS A 32 16.35 3.32 -4.17
C HIS A 32 16.24 1.79 -4.15
N PRO A 33 17.11 1.07 -3.41
CA PRO A 33 17.11 -0.40 -3.38
C PRO A 33 15.79 -0.99 -2.87
N MET A 34 15.02 -0.28 -2.03
CA MET A 34 13.71 -0.72 -1.57
C MET A 34 12.78 -1.09 -2.73
N PHE A 35 12.84 -0.36 -3.86
CA PHE A 35 11.96 -0.56 -5.01
C PHE A 35 12.61 -1.33 -6.18
N ALA A 36 13.75 -1.97 -5.94
CA ALA A 36 14.37 -2.79 -6.98
C ALA A 36 13.39 -3.87 -7.48
N GLY A 37 13.17 -3.91 -8.79
CA GLY A 37 12.24 -4.83 -9.44
C GLY A 37 10.79 -4.37 -9.51
N LYS A 38 10.41 -3.24 -8.88
CA LYS A 38 9.06 -2.68 -9.03
C LYS A 38 8.94 -1.78 -10.27
N PRO A 39 7.76 -1.72 -10.89
CA PRO A 39 7.51 -0.75 -11.95
C PRO A 39 7.50 0.68 -11.41
N ALA A 40 7.68 1.67 -12.29
CA ALA A 40 7.71 3.07 -11.92
C ALA A 40 6.38 3.58 -11.32
N MET A 41 5.29 2.88 -11.61
CA MET A 41 3.96 3.12 -11.06
C MET A 41 3.29 1.76 -10.83
N PHE A 42 2.67 1.58 -9.68
CA PHE A 42 2.04 0.32 -9.26
C PHE A 42 0.86 0.57 -8.32
N ASP A 43 0.03 -0.45 -8.14
CA ASP A 43 -0.98 -0.49 -7.09
C ASP A 43 -0.46 -1.35 -5.92
N ALA A 44 -0.91 -1.03 -4.69
CA ALA A 44 -0.53 -1.77 -3.49
C ALA A 44 -1.71 -1.94 -2.53
N PRO A 45 -1.78 -3.02 -1.73
CA PRO A 45 -2.76 -3.13 -0.66
C PRO A 45 -2.62 -1.99 0.34
N CYS A 46 -3.73 -1.45 0.85
CA CYS A 46 -3.63 -0.38 1.82
C CYS A 46 -4.84 -0.28 2.75
N ILE A 47 -4.60 0.30 3.94
CA ILE A 47 -5.62 0.80 4.85
C ILE A 47 -5.00 1.86 5.75
N HIS A 48 -5.38 3.12 5.58
CA HIS A 48 -4.97 4.20 6.47
C HIS A 48 -5.95 5.38 6.42
N PHE A 49 -6.01 6.12 7.51
CA PHE A 49 -6.76 7.38 7.62
C PHE A 49 -5.84 8.58 7.61
N ASP A 50 -4.66 8.40 8.21
CA ASP A 50 -3.71 9.46 8.40
C ASP A 50 -2.74 9.51 7.22
N GLU A 51 -2.15 10.66 7.00
CA GLU A 51 -1.09 10.84 6.03
C GLU A 51 0.12 11.56 6.64
N VAL A 52 1.27 11.33 6.07
CA VAL A 52 2.47 12.09 6.40
C VAL A 52 2.38 13.44 5.72
N THR A 53 2.19 14.50 6.52
CA THR A 53 2.10 15.90 6.04
C THR A 53 3.44 16.63 6.02
N GLY A 54 4.43 16.09 6.73
CA GLY A 54 5.80 16.62 6.74
C GLY A 54 6.81 15.50 6.95
N LEU A 55 7.76 15.40 6.05
CA LEU A 55 8.85 14.46 6.17
C LEU A 55 9.86 14.92 7.26
N PRO A 56 10.53 13.98 7.96
CA PRO A 56 11.64 14.31 8.85
C PRO A 56 12.76 15.08 8.12
N PRO A 57 13.54 15.91 8.84
CA PRO A 57 14.73 16.55 8.26
C PRO A 57 15.67 15.52 7.63
N GLY A 58 16.10 15.80 6.39
CA GLY A 58 16.99 14.93 5.63
C GLY A 58 16.32 13.66 5.05
N ALA A 59 15.02 13.51 5.18
CA ALA A 59 14.29 12.41 4.57
C ALA A 59 14.17 12.58 3.05
N THR A 60 14.13 11.47 2.35
CA THR A 60 13.94 11.40 0.90
C THR A 60 12.55 10.84 0.59
N LEU A 61 11.74 11.61 -0.15
CA LEU A 61 10.47 11.13 -0.70
C LEU A 61 10.75 10.11 -1.81
N LEU A 62 10.20 8.91 -1.67
CA LEU A 62 10.43 7.81 -2.60
C LEU A 62 9.23 7.56 -3.53
N CYS A 63 8.01 7.67 -3.02
CA CYS A 63 6.80 7.52 -3.82
C CYS A 63 5.61 8.30 -3.26
N SER A 64 4.65 8.58 -4.12
CA SER A 64 3.41 9.30 -3.84
C SER A 64 2.27 8.76 -4.70
N ASN A 65 1.02 9.10 -4.34
CA ASN A 65 -0.12 8.97 -5.23
C ASN A 65 -1.06 10.19 -5.09
N GLN A 66 -2.21 10.16 -5.74
CA GLN A 66 -3.15 11.28 -5.69
C GLN A 66 -3.79 11.42 -4.29
N HIS A 67 -3.91 10.34 -3.52
CA HIS A 67 -4.51 10.34 -2.20
C HIS A 67 -3.56 10.89 -1.13
N SER A 68 -2.28 10.50 -1.17
CA SER A 68 -1.26 10.92 -0.19
C SER A 68 0.03 11.32 -0.88
N GLN A 69 0.54 12.50 -0.50
CA GLN A 69 1.79 13.04 -1.04
C GLN A 69 3.01 12.20 -0.63
N VAL A 70 2.93 11.49 0.49
CA VAL A 70 3.98 10.60 0.98
C VAL A 70 3.41 9.18 1.12
N GLN A 71 3.63 8.35 0.12
CA GLN A 71 3.35 6.91 0.18
C GLN A 71 4.58 6.09 0.58
N GLY A 72 5.76 6.65 0.41
CA GLY A 72 7.00 6.03 0.86
C GLY A 72 8.14 7.01 0.98
N ALA A 73 8.98 6.82 2.00
CA ALA A 73 10.13 7.66 2.29
C ALA A 73 11.25 6.86 2.95
N ALA A 74 12.50 7.33 2.79
CA ALA A 74 13.65 6.87 3.55
C ALA A 74 14.24 8.02 4.36
N PHE A 75 14.66 7.72 5.60
CA PHE A 75 15.28 8.70 6.49
C PHE A 75 16.16 8.00 7.53
N ARG A 76 16.97 8.80 8.24
CA ARG A 76 17.78 8.31 9.37
C ARG A 76 17.12 8.68 10.70
N LEU A 77 17.18 7.72 11.64
CA LEU A 77 16.83 7.95 13.03
C LEU A 77 18.01 7.48 13.90
N GLY A 78 18.79 8.43 14.42
CA GLY A 78 20.07 8.13 15.04
C GLY A 78 21.03 7.47 14.03
N GLN A 79 21.50 6.26 14.35
CA GLN A 79 22.38 5.49 13.46
C GLN A 79 21.60 4.56 12.49
N SER A 80 20.30 4.42 12.69
CA SER A 80 19.46 3.52 11.89
C SER A 80 18.96 4.20 10.62
N GLU A 81 18.96 3.46 9.52
CA GLU A 81 18.25 3.83 8.31
C GLU A 81 16.83 3.24 8.37
N VAL A 82 15.83 4.07 8.09
CA VAL A 82 14.41 3.70 8.10
C VAL A 82 13.87 3.77 6.69
N TRP A 83 13.32 2.67 6.22
CA TRP A 83 12.53 2.60 5.00
C TRP A 83 11.06 2.44 5.39
N GLY A 84 10.24 3.38 5.01
CA GLY A 84 8.83 3.40 5.38
C GLY A 84 7.92 3.52 4.18
N VAL A 85 6.84 2.76 4.20
CA VAL A 85 5.72 2.86 3.26
C VAL A 85 4.42 3.04 4.03
N GLN A 86 3.43 3.71 3.43
CA GLN A 86 2.11 3.96 4.00
C GLN A 86 1.15 2.80 3.69
N TYR A 87 1.32 2.16 2.55
CA TYR A 87 0.59 0.98 2.12
C TYR A 87 1.16 -0.31 2.77
N HIS A 88 0.50 -1.43 2.55
CA HIS A 88 0.78 -2.72 3.20
C HIS A 88 1.23 -3.77 2.18
N PRO A 89 2.51 -3.82 1.79
CA PRO A 89 3.00 -4.85 0.85
C PRO A 89 2.80 -6.27 1.37
N GLU A 90 2.76 -6.45 2.70
CA GLU A 90 2.57 -7.73 3.37
C GLU A 90 1.14 -8.27 3.30
N PHE A 91 0.14 -7.46 2.95
CA PHE A 91 -1.24 -7.92 2.84
C PHE A 91 -1.49 -8.61 1.50
N ASP A 92 -1.97 -9.84 1.55
CA ASP A 92 -2.49 -10.55 0.38
C ASP A 92 -3.98 -10.27 0.15
N LEU A 93 -4.52 -10.84 -0.92
CA LEU A 93 -5.94 -10.69 -1.27
C LEU A 93 -6.88 -11.27 -0.20
N LYS A 94 -6.43 -12.29 0.55
CA LYS A 94 -7.21 -12.88 1.63
C LYS A 94 -7.29 -11.91 2.82
N HIS A 95 -6.16 -11.30 3.22
CA HIS A 95 -6.13 -10.27 4.25
C HIS A 95 -7.05 -9.09 3.89
N LEU A 96 -7.03 -8.64 2.62
CA LEU A 96 -7.94 -7.60 2.15
C LEU A 96 -9.41 -8.01 2.28
N GLY A 97 -9.76 -9.26 1.95
CA GLY A 97 -11.11 -9.79 2.18
C GLY A 97 -11.51 -9.80 3.65
N ASP A 98 -10.59 -10.13 4.55
CA ASP A 98 -10.83 -10.10 6.01
C ASP A 98 -10.98 -8.66 6.54
N ILE A 99 -10.22 -7.70 6.02
CA ILE A 99 -10.35 -6.25 6.31
C ILE A 99 -11.76 -5.76 5.96
N LEU A 100 -12.27 -6.11 4.79
CA LEU A 100 -13.63 -5.77 4.36
C LEU A 100 -14.70 -6.31 5.32
N ARG A 101 -14.45 -7.47 5.92
CA ARG A 101 -15.36 -8.05 6.91
C ARG A 101 -15.35 -7.28 8.24
N VAL A 102 -14.17 -6.84 8.69
CA VAL A 102 -14.00 -6.17 9.99
C VAL A 102 -14.47 -4.71 9.94
N PHE A 103 -14.16 -4.00 8.86
CA PHE A 103 -14.46 -2.57 8.72
C PHE A 103 -15.67 -2.28 7.84
N GLY A 104 -16.51 -3.29 7.58
CA GLY A 104 -17.58 -3.24 6.57
C GLY A 104 -18.57 -2.10 6.77
N ASP A 105 -19.06 -1.91 7.98
CA ASP A 105 -20.06 -0.86 8.27
C ASP A 105 -19.48 0.53 8.00
N ALA A 106 -18.27 0.79 8.48
CA ALA A 106 -17.58 2.05 8.22
C ALA A 106 -17.34 2.30 6.73
N MET A 107 -17.07 1.25 5.95
CA MET A 107 -16.89 1.38 4.50
C MET A 107 -18.16 1.73 3.75
N ILE A 108 -19.31 1.25 4.22
CA ILE A 108 -20.62 1.62 3.67
C ILE A 108 -20.93 3.07 4.05
N GLU A 109 -20.74 3.45 5.31
CA GLU A 109 -20.93 4.82 5.80
C GLU A 109 -20.04 5.84 5.06
N GLU A 110 -18.81 5.46 4.73
CA GLU A 110 -17.85 6.28 3.98
C GLU A 110 -18.08 6.24 2.45
N GLY A 111 -19.04 5.46 1.96
CA GLY A 111 -19.44 5.42 0.56
C GLY A 111 -18.58 4.55 -0.35
N PHE A 112 -17.72 3.68 0.18
CA PHE A 112 -16.93 2.72 -0.61
C PHE A 112 -17.80 1.61 -1.20
N PHE A 113 -18.87 1.23 -0.51
CA PHE A 113 -19.87 0.27 -0.97
C PHE A 113 -21.26 0.84 -0.71
N ARG A 114 -22.21 0.50 -1.58
CA ARG A 114 -23.62 0.92 -1.45
C ARG A 114 -24.32 0.21 -0.30
N ASP A 115 -23.95 -1.07 -0.09
CA ASP A 115 -24.59 -1.95 0.87
C ASP A 115 -23.70 -3.17 1.19
N ASP A 116 -24.14 -3.98 2.14
CA ASP A 116 -23.50 -5.22 2.53
C ASP A 116 -23.39 -6.25 1.41
N ALA A 117 -24.38 -6.30 0.51
CA ALA A 117 -24.36 -7.28 -0.59
C ALA A 117 -23.19 -7.00 -1.54
N GLU A 118 -22.98 -5.74 -1.91
CA GLU A 118 -21.86 -5.32 -2.76
C GLU A 118 -20.52 -5.56 -2.06
N ARG A 119 -20.39 -5.20 -0.79
CA ARG A 119 -19.21 -5.43 0.03
C ARG A 119 -18.85 -6.92 0.11
N TRP A 120 -19.83 -7.77 0.40
CA TRP A 120 -19.63 -9.21 0.47
C TRP A 120 -19.28 -9.84 -0.89
N GLU A 121 -19.89 -9.35 -1.97
CA GLU A 121 -19.53 -9.78 -3.32
C GLU A 121 -18.08 -9.44 -3.66
N TYR A 122 -17.67 -8.21 -3.33
CA TYR A 122 -16.29 -7.76 -3.54
C TYR A 122 -15.30 -8.59 -2.72
N GLY A 123 -15.56 -8.80 -1.42
CA GLY A 123 -14.72 -9.62 -0.54
C GLY A 123 -14.60 -11.07 -1.01
N ARG A 124 -15.71 -11.70 -1.43
CA ARG A 124 -15.68 -13.06 -2.02
C ARG A 124 -14.87 -13.09 -3.31
N ALA A 125 -14.92 -12.06 -4.13
CA ALA A 125 -14.15 -11.98 -5.36
C ALA A 125 -12.64 -11.91 -5.06
N LEU A 126 -12.20 -11.15 -4.04
CA LEU A 126 -10.81 -11.13 -3.58
C LEU A 126 -10.35 -12.50 -3.11
N ILE A 127 -11.14 -13.18 -2.27
CA ILE A 127 -10.81 -14.52 -1.75
C ILE A 127 -10.73 -15.55 -2.88
N ARG A 128 -11.65 -15.50 -3.86
CA ARG A 128 -11.59 -16.38 -5.03
C ARG A 128 -10.35 -16.13 -5.87
N LEU A 129 -9.99 -14.87 -6.09
CA LEU A 129 -8.77 -14.53 -6.84
C LEU A 129 -7.50 -14.94 -6.08
N ALA A 130 -7.52 -14.89 -4.75
CA ALA A 130 -6.43 -15.42 -3.91
C ALA A 130 -6.25 -16.94 -4.09
N ALA A 131 -7.35 -17.69 -4.15
CA ALA A 131 -7.33 -19.14 -4.32
C ALA A 131 -6.97 -19.55 -5.76
N GLU A 132 -7.36 -18.76 -6.74
CA GLU A 132 -7.18 -19.03 -8.17
C GLU A 132 -6.66 -17.77 -8.90
N PRO A 133 -5.35 -17.46 -8.81
CA PRO A 133 -4.76 -16.23 -9.35
C PRO A 133 -4.92 -16.05 -10.87
N GLY A 134 -5.19 -17.14 -11.60
CA GLY A 134 -5.45 -17.11 -13.05
C GLY A 134 -6.84 -16.65 -13.47
N GLN A 135 -7.71 -16.29 -12.54
CA GLN A 135 -9.08 -15.81 -12.82
C GLN A 135 -9.09 -14.35 -13.30
N TRP A 136 -8.55 -14.09 -14.50
CA TRP A 136 -8.40 -12.76 -15.08
C TRP A 136 -9.69 -11.94 -15.15
N SER A 137 -10.84 -12.58 -15.39
CA SER A 137 -12.13 -11.89 -15.38
C SER A 137 -12.48 -11.29 -14.01
N ILE A 138 -12.09 -11.94 -12.93
CA ILE A 138 -12.24 -11.40 -11.57
C ILE A 138 -11.23 -10.26 -11.34
N ALA A 139 -9.97 -10.48 -11.68
CA ALA A 139 -8.93 -9.47 -11.55
C ALA A 139 -9.30 -8.17 -12.29
N TRP A 140 -9.75 -8.27 -13.54
CA TRP A 140 -10.18 -7.12 -14.33
C TRP A 140 -11.39 -6.40 -13.73
N ARG A 141 -12.40 -7.14 -13.24
CA ARG A 141 -13.56 -6.55 -12.58
C ARG A 141 -13.18 -5.78 -11.32
N LEU A 142 -12.19 -6.26 -10.56
CA LEU A 142 -11.66 -5.62 -9.36
C LEU A 142 -10.61 -4.54 -9.66
N GLY A 143 -10.18 -4.39 -10.93
CA GLY A 143 -9.09 -3.51 -11.31
C GLY A 143 -7.76 -3.90 -10.70
N ILE A 144 -7.51 -5.21 -10.58
CA ILE A 144 -6.29 -5.79 -9.98
C ILE A 144 -5.38 -6.31 -11.09
N ASN A 145 -4.10 -6.08 -10.95
CA ASN A 145 -3.04 -6.48 -11.85
C ASN A 145 -1.95 -7.29 -11.11
N ASP A 146 -0.90 -7.62 -11.82
CA ASP A 146 0.18 -8.51 -11.33
C ASP A 146 0.86 -8.00 -10.05
N GLU A 147 0.96 -6.68 -9.85
CA GLU A 147 1.58 -6.08 -8.66
C GLU A 147 0.84 -6.42 -7.36
N ILE A 148 -0.44 -6.77 -7.47
CA ILE A 148 -1.25 -7.19 -6.32
C ILE A 148 -1.26 -8.71 -6.19
N VAL A 149 -1.37 -9.43 -7.31
CA VAL A 149 -1.56 -10.89 -7.32
C VAL A 149 -0.26 -11.65 -7.06
N LYS A 150 0.86 -11.19 -7.63
CA LYS A 150 2.15 -11.88 -7.53
C LYS A 150 2.91 -11.47 -6.27
N ASP A 151 3.18 -12.43 -5.40
CA ASP A 151 3.84 -12.20 -4.12
C ASP A 151 5.19 -11.50 -4.26
N GLU A 152 5.99 -11.90 -5.24
CA GLU A 152 7.31 -11.32 -5.49
C GLU A 152 7.26 -9.84 -5.91
N LEU A 153 6.19 -9.41 -6.58
CA LEU A 153 5.98 -8.00 -6.93
C LEU A 153 5.34 -7.22 -5.78
N ARG A 154 4.37 -7.82 -5.10
CA ARG A 154 3.68 -7.18 -3.98
C ARG A 154 4.63 -6.93 -2.81
N ASN A 155 5.43 -7.95 -2.43
CA ASN A 155 6.34 -7.92 -1.29
C ASN A 155 7.75 -7.42 -1.61
N ALA A 156 7.99 -6.84 -2.78
CA ALA A 156 9.34 -6.47 -3.21
C ALA A 156 10.06 -5.58 -2.20
N GLU A 157 9.35 -4.64 -1.56
CA GLU A 157 9.91 -3.73 -0.55
C GLU A 157 10.44 -4.49 0.66
N VAL A 158 9.68 -5.45 1.18
CA VAL A 158 10.07 -6.27 2.33
C VAL A 158 11.24 -7.20 1.96
N ILE A 159 11.16 -7.85 0.80
CA ILE A 159 12.22 -8.73 0.28
C ILE A 159 13.52 -7.93 0.12
N ASN A 160 13.44 -6.75 -0.47
CA ASN A 160 14.60 -5.90 -0.69
C ASN A 160 15.17 -5.37 0.63
N TRP A 161 14.32 -5.02 1.58
CA TRP A 161 14.78 -4.62 2.91
C TRP A 161 15.56 -5.74 3.60
N VAL A 162 15.04 -6.96 3.60
CA VAL A 162 15.73 -8.12 4.18
C VAL A 162 17.08 -8.34 3.51
N ARG A 163 17.16 -8.27 2.17
CA ARG A 163 18.40 -8.47 1.41
C ARG A 163 19.45 -7.39 1.66
N ASN A 164 19.04 -6.14 1.83
CA ASN A 164 19.96 -5.01 1.92
C ASN A 164 20.28 -4.57 3.37
N CYS A 165 19.44 -4.96 4.34
CA CYS A 165 19.57 -4.46 5.71
C CYS A 165 19.74 -5.57 6.77
N VAL A 166 19.40 -6.82 6.44
CA VAL A 166 19.41 -7.93 7.40
C VAL A 166 20.45 -9.00 7.04
N LEU A 167 20.59 -9.34 5.76
CA LEU A 167 21.49 -10.39 5.27
C LEU A 167 22.86 -9.87 4.82
N ILE A 168 23.31 -8.75 5.41
CA ILE A 168 24.61 -8.13 5.10
C ILE A 168 25.74 -8.91 5.78
#